data_32b96bb7e2e209e48937ee0b3bbb06c8
#
_entry.id   32b96bb7e2e209e48937ee0b3bbb06c8
#
_cell.length_a   1.000
_cell.length_b   1.000
_cell.length_c   1.000
_cell.angle_alpha   90.00
_cell.angle_beta   90.00
_cell.angle_gamma   90.00
#
_symmetry.space_group_name_H-M   'P 1'
#
loop_
_entity.id
_entity.type
_entity.pdbx_description
1 polymer ?
#
loop_
_entity_poly.entity_id
_entity_poly.type
_entity_poly.pdbx_seq_one_letter_code
_entity_poly.pdbx_strand_id
1 'polypeptide(L)'
;MPASPALAAGTGGGVVRWIDRHAVPVSGTDPQQPAGELSHLRGVVHGAAIVGLGESAHGTHTQPRLKHRVARYLVENLGFRTIAWEEGWGSGVAIDRYVTSGHGDPTAIVGDALFMLRTEAMLELVGWMREFNRGRPDHDTVRFLGANVLELRPIQFDELRRYVADVAPDRREELAAHLAPID
;
A
#
# COMPACT_ATOMS: atom_id res chain seq x y z
N MET A 1 -27.62 -14.34 39.77
CA MET A 1 -26.42 -13.89 39.04
C MET A 1 -25.57 -15.10 38.75
N PRO A 2 -25.45 -15.57 37.49
CA PRO A 2 -24.50 -16.63 37.17
C PRO A 2 -23.06 -16.07 37.16
N ALA A 3 -22.17 -16.77 37.83
CA ALA A 3 -20.75 -16.44 37.89
C ALA A 3 -20.10 -16.59 36.51
N SER A 4 -19.31 -15.59 36.08
CA SER A 4 -18.47 -15.69 34.90
C SER A 4 -17.53 -16.89 35.03
N PRO A 5 -17.36 -17.70 33.97
CA PRO A 5 -16.38 -18.78 33.99
C PRO A 5 -14.97 -18.17 34.08
N ALA A 6 -14.25 -18.54 35.12
CA ALA A 6 -12.82 -18.24 35.26
C ALA A 6 -12.08 -18.85 34.06
N LEU A 7 -11.39 -18.00 33.28
CA LEU A 7 -10.46 -18.44 32.25
C LEU A 7 -9.41 -19.37 32.88
N ALA A 8 -9.41 -20.62 32.47
CA ALA A 8 -8.51 -21.64 32.98
C ALA A 8 -7.05 -21.23 32.74
N ALA A 9 -6.28 -21.10 33.80
CA ALA A 9 -4.86 -20.71 33.80
C ALA A 9 -3.90 -21.74 33.12
N GLY A 10 -4.42 -22.64 32.26
CA GLY A 10 -3.67 -23.72 31.61
C GLY A 10 -3.39 -23.56 30.11
N THR A 11 -4.05 -22.62 29.42
CA THR A 11 -3.97 -22.54 27.94
C THR A 11 -2.78 -21.72 27.42
N GLY A 12 -2.24 -20.77 28.19
CA GLY A 12 -1.13 -19.90 27.79
C GLY A 12 0.16 -20.67 27.44
N GLY A 13 0.52 -21.67 28.22
CA GLY A 13 1.74 -22.46 28.00
C GLY A 13 1.70 -23.35 26.74
N GLY A 14 0.51 -23.73 26.28
CA GLY A 14 0.33 -24.49 25.04
C GLY A 14 0.52 -23.61 23.79
N VAL A 15 -0.05 -22.42 23.81
CA VAL A 15 0.05 -21.45 22.71
C VAL A 15 1.49 -20.94 22.57
N VAL A 16 2.14 -20.57 23.66
CA VAL A 16 3.54 -20.13 23.62
C VAL A 16 4.45 -21.20 23.03
N ARG A 17 4.36 -22.45 23.50
CA ARG A 17 5.13 -23.57 22.93
C ARG A 17 4.81 -23.85 21.46
N TRP A 18 3.59 -23.59 21.02
CA TRP A 18 3.23 -23.71 19.62
C TRP A 18 3.89 -22.60 18.79
N ILE A 19 3.82 -21.36 19.25
CA ILE A 19 4.48 -20.21 18.61
C ILE A 19 5.99 -20.47 18.50
N ASP A 20 6.65 -20.85 19.60
CA ASP A 20 8.09 -21.12 19.62
C ASP A 20 8.55 -22.17 18.60
N ARG A 21 7.65 -23.10 18.28
CA ARG A 21 7.97 -24.17 17.31
C ARG A 21 7.63 -23.83 15.87
N HIS A 22 6.73 -22.88 15.61
CA HIS A 22 6.20 -22.61 14.28
C HIS A 22 6.45 -21.18 13.79
N ALA A 23 6.79 -20.24 14.70
CA ALA A 23 7.10 -18.88 14.28
C ALA A 23 8.45 -18.84 13.55
N VAL A 24 8.45 -18.12 12.44
CA VAL A 24 9.69 -17.76 11.75
C VAL A 24 10.12 -16.38 12.24
N PRO A 25 11.28 -16.25 12.89
CA PRO A 25 11.73 -14.96 13.42
C PRO A 25 12.07 -14.00 12.27
N VAL A 26 11.70 -12.73 12.45
CA VAL A 26 12.07 -11.63 11.58
C VAL A 26 13.00 -10.71 12.37
N SER A 27 14.23 -10.50 11.91
CA SER A 27 15.29 -9.83 12.67
C SER A 27 15.11 -8.31 12.77
N GLY A 28 14.19 -7.72 12.01
CA GLY A 28 13.93 -6.29 12.05
C GLY A 28 12.92 -5.83 11.01
N THR A 29 12.66 -4.53 11.02
CA THR A 29 11.66 -3.90 10.15
C THR A 29 12.27 -3.00 9.07
N ASP A 30 13.61 -2.87 9.04
CA ASP A 30 14.29 -2.05 8.06
C ASP A 30 14.09 -2.62 6.64
N PRO A 31 13.49 -1.84 5.71
CA PRO A 31 13.27 -2.28 4.34
C PRO A 31 14.55 -2.58 3.55
N GLN A 32 15.70 -2.05 3.99
CA GLN A 32 16.99 -2.28 3.35
C GLN A 32 17.66 -3.61 3.74
N GLN A 33 17.18 -4.27 4.81
CA GLN A 33 17.73 -5.56 5.22
C GLN A 33 17.51 -6.64 4.16
N PRO A 34 18.43 -7.61 4.05
CA PRO A 34 18.27 -8.75 3.16
C PRO A 34 16.94 -9.47 3.39
N ALA A 35 16.25 -9.78 2.30
CA ALA A 35 14.93 -10.39 2.35
C ALA A 35 14.92 -11.92 2.53
N GLY A 36 16.08 -12.56 2.72
CA GLY A 36 16.21 -14.03 2.80
C GLY A 36 15.35 -14.67 3.89
N GLU A 37 15.21 -14.02 5.03
CA GLU A 37 14.35 -14.50 6.13
C GLU A 37 12.85 -14.44 5.81
N LEU A 38 12.44 -13.66 4.80
CA LEU A 38 11.06 -13.61 4.31
C LEU A 38 10.75 -14.69 3.27
N SER A 39 11.72 -15.53 2.92
CA SER A 39 11.55 -16.56 1.87
C SER A 39 10.43 -17.56 2.15
N HIS A 40 10.10 -17.80 3.42
CA HIS A 40 8.97 -18.64 3.83
C HIS A 40 7.61 -18.10 3.33
N LEU A 41 7.50 -16.79 3.10
CA LEU A 41 6.28 -16.17 2.58
C LEU A 41 5.92 -16.73 1.19
N ARG A 42 6.91 -17.19 0.40
CA ARG A 42 6.63 -17.84 -0.90
C ARG A 42 5.64 -18.97 -0.78
N GLY A 43 5.78 -19.82 0.24
CA GLY A 43 4.85 -20.92 0.50
C GLY A 43 3.48 -20.45 1.00
N VAL A 44 3.48 -19.38 1.82
CA VAL A 44 2.24 -18.84 2.41
C VAL A 44 1.35 -18.18 1.35
N VAL A 45 1.95 -17.46 0.38
CA VAL A 45 1.21 -16.70 -0.64
C VAL A 45 1.15 -17.42 -1.99
N HIS A 46 1.54 -18.70 -2.04
CA HIS A 46 1.57 -19.47 -3.29
C HIS A 46 0.20 -19.45 -4.00
N GLY A 47 0.20 -18.98 -5.26
CA GLY A 47 -1.02 -18.87 -6.06
C GLY A 47 -1.97 -17.73 -5.67
N ALA A 48 -1.62 -16.90 -4.69
CA ALA A 48 -2.44 -15.77 -4.32
C ALA A 48 -2.32 -14.63 -5.36
N ALA A 49 -3.45 -14.12 -5.83
CA ALA A 49 -3.50 -12.91 -6.66
C ALA A 49 -3.43 -11.63 -5.81
N ILE A 50 -3.85 -11.69 -4.55
CA ILE A 50 -3.88 -10.57 -3.61
C ILE A 50 -3.33 -11.03 -2.27
N VAL A 51 -2.47 -10.20 -1.66
CA VAL A 51 -1.93 -10.40 -0.32
C VAL A 51 -2.32 -9.20 0.55
N GLY A 52 -3.09 -9.44 1.61
CA GLY A 52 -3.49 -8.40 2.56
C GLY A 52 -2.47 -8.28 3.70
N LEU A 53 -1.98 -7.05 3.94
CA LEU A 53 -1.10 -6.73 5.07
C LEU A 53 -1.88 -5.91 6.09
N GLY A 54 -2.39 -6.57 7.13
CA GLY A 54 -3.16 -5.92 8.18
C GLY A 54 -2.34 -4.92 9.02
N GLU A 55 -3.05 -4.10 9.77
CA GLU A 55 -2.46 -3.14 10.71
C GLU A 55 -3.24 -3.15 12.03
N SER A 56 -2.55 -3.21 13.14
CA SER A 56 -3.19 -3.25 14.47
C SER A 56 -3.43 -1.85 15.06
N ALA A 57 -2.65 -0.86 14.65
CA ALA A 57 -2.78 0.53 15.09
C ALA A 57 -2.08 1.48 14.10
N HIS A 58 -2.79 2.56 13.73
CA HIS A 58 -2.21 3.62 12.90
C HIS A 58 -1.14 4.44 13.66
N GLY A 59 -0.27 5.11 12.91
CA GLY A 59 0.73 6.02 13.46
C GLY A 59 1.91 5.35 14.16
N THR A 60 2.08 4.04 14.02
CA THR A 60 3.27 3.34 14.53
C THR A 60 4.42 3.47 13.53
N HIS A 61 5.65 3.59 14.00
CA HIS A 61 6.83 3.64 13.14
C HIS A 61 7.19 2.25 12.57
N THR A 62 6.97 1.21 13.33
CA THR A 62 7.47 -0.16 13.05
C THR A 62 6.65 -0.88 11.99
N GLN A 63 5.31 -0.76 12.05
CA GLN A 63 4.42 -1.49 11.15
C GLN A 63 4.53 -1.04 9.67
N PRO A 64 4.54 0.26 9.34
CA PRO A 64 4.73 0.70 7.95
C PRO A 64 6.07 0.22 7.37
N ARG A 65 7.14 0.24 8.13
CA ARG A 65 8.46 -0.25 7.69
C ARG A 65 8.46 -1.75 7.45
N LEU A 66 7.82 -2.54 8.32
CA LEU A 66 7.65 -3.98 8.10
C LEU A 66 6.80 -4.26 6.86
N LYS A 67 5.68 -3.54 6.69
CA LYS A 67 4.86 -3.63 5.47
C LYS A 67 5.68 -3.31 4.22
N HIS A 68 6.48 -2.24 4.25
CA HIS A 68 7.38 -1.89 3.16
C HIS A 68 8.36 -3.04 2.86
N ARG A 69 9.00 -3.62 3.88
CA ARG A 69 9.93 -4.74 3.73
C ARG A 69 9.27 -5.97 3.09
N VAL A 70 8.05 -6.31 3.55
CA VAL A 70 7.26 -7.41 2.98
C VAL A 70 6.84 -7.09 1.55
N ALA A 71 6.34 -5.87 1.29
CA ALA A 71 5.95 -5.43 -0.06
C ALA A 71 7.13 -5.51 -1.04
N ARG A 72 8.34 -5.10 -0.64
CA ARG A 72 9.55 -5.28 -1.44
C ARG A 72 9.79 -6.74 -1.79
N TYR A 73 9.71 -7.63 -0.80
CA TYR A 73 9.88 -9.07 -1.04
C TYR A 73 8.85 -9.59 -2.05
N LEU A 74 7.57 -9.22 -1.90
CA LEU A 74 6.51 -9.63 -2.81
C LEU A 74 6.75 -9.14 -4.24
N VAL A 75 7.20 -7.91 -4.39
CA VAL A 75 7.51 -7.31 -5.69
C VAL A 75 8.77 -7.90 -6.32
N GLU A 76 9.88 -7.89 -5.59
CA GLU A 76 11.20 -8.27 -6.11
C GLU A 76 11.34 -9.77 -6.35
N ASN A 77 10.65 -10.61 -5.55
CA ASN A 77 10.84 -12.06 -5.58
C ASN A 77 9.62 -12.86 -6.05
N LEU A 78 8.40 -12.28 -5.98
CA LEU A 78 7.15 -12.99 -6.29
C LEU A 78 6.34 -12.34 -7.41
N GLY A 79 6.81 -11.23 -7.98
CA GLY A 79 6.24 -10.64 -9.19
C GLY A 79 4.98 -9.81 -8.98
N PHE A 80 4.64 -9.43 -7.75
CA PHE A 80 3.55 -8.48 -7.51
C PHE A 80 3.92 -7.11 -8.11
N ARG A 81 2.94 -6.41 -8.70
CA ARG A 81 3.17 -5.14 -9.41
C ARG A 81 2.23 -4.02 -8.99
N THR A 82 1.38 -4.24 -7.98
CA THR A 82 0.50 -3.20 -7.46
C THR A 82 0.55 -3.19 -5.94
N ILE A 83 0.75 -2.02 -5.38
CA ILE A 83 0.61 -1.74 -3.95
C ILE A 83 -0.65 -0.89 -3.79
N ALA A 84 -1.71 -1.49 -3.25
CA ALA A 84 -2.92 -0.79 -2.85
C ALA A 84 -2.80 -0.38 -1.38
N TRP A 85 -2.99 0.89 -1.09
CA TRP A 85 -2.88 1.43 0.27
C TRP A 85 -4.19 2.09 0.70
N GLU A 86 -4.46 2.12 2.00
CA GLU A 86 -5.59 2.86 2.55
C GLU A 86 -5.32 4.39 2.49
N GLU A 87 -5.30 4.87 1.26
CA GLU A 87 -5.08 6.28 0.90
C GLU A 87 -6.22 6.71 -0.03
N GLY A 88 -6.51 8.02 -0.05
CA GLY A 88 -7.46 8.60 -0.98
C GLY A 88 -7.05 8.32 -2.43
N TRP A 89 -8.02 8.03 -3.29
CA TRP A 89 -7.74 7.76 -4.70
C TRP A 89 -6.97 8.92 -5.37
N GLY A 90 -7.34 10.18 -5.09
CA GLY A 90 -6.68 11.35 -5.67
C GLY A 90 -5.20 11.46 -5.29
N SER A 91 -4.87 11.29 -4.00
CA SER A 91 -3.48 11.24 -3.53
C SER A 91 -2.75 10.03 -4.10
N GLY A 92 -3.44 8.88 -4.20
CA GLY A 92 -2.90 7.67 -4.83
C GLY A 92 -2.49 7.90 -6.28
N VAL A 93 -3.28 8.65 -7.06
CA VAL A 93 -2.93 9.05 -8.44
C VAL A 93 -1.67 9.90 -8.48
N ALA A 94 -1.51 10.86 -7.55
CA ALA A 94 -0.31 11.69 -7.49
C ALA A 94 0.94 10.85 -7.15
N ILE A 95 0.83 9.94 -6.19
CA ILE A 95 1.90 9.01 -5.83
C ILE A 95 2.24 8.10 -7.03
N ASP A 96 1.24 7.51 -7.69
CA ASP A 96 1.45 6.64 -8.85
C ASP A 96 2.16 7.34 -10.01
N ARG A 97 1.79 8.57 -10.30
CA ARG A 97 2.49 9.41 -11.29
C ARG A 97 3.96 9.60 -10.93
N TYR A 98 4.25 9.89 -9.66
CA TYR A 98 5.64 10.03 -9.24
C TYR A 98 6.41 8.72 -9.36
N VAL A 99 5.90 7.60 -8.85
CA VAL A 99 6.62 6.33 -8.88
C VAL A 99 6.84 5.79 -10.29
N THR A 100 5.95 6.10 -11.23
CA THR A 100 6.06 5.65 -12.63
C THR A 100 6.91 6.59 -13.49
N SER A 101 6.67 7.91 -13.43
CA SER A 101 7.30 8.89 -14.32
C SER A 101 8.38 9.74 -13.64
N GLY A 102 8.39 9.84 -12.31
CA GLY A 102 9.25 10.76 -11.55
C GLY A 102 8.70 12.19 -11.53
N HIS A 103 7.46 12.41 -11.95
CA HIS A 103 6.88 13.74 -11.99
C HIS A 103 6.41 14.21 -10.60
N GLY A 104 6.90 15.35 -10.15
CA GLY A 104 6.55 15.98 -8.88
C GLY A 104 7.62 15.83 -7.79
N ASP A 105 7.38 16.50 -6.66
CA ASP A 105 8.20 16.40 -5.46
C ASP A 105 7.59 15.38 -4.50
N PRO A 106 8.27 14.27 -4.18
CA PRO A 106 7.74 13.24 -3.30
C PRO A 106 7.41 13.76 -1.90
N THR A 107 8.16 14.73 -1.39
CA THR A 107 7.91 15.32 -0.06
C THR A 107 6.58 16.07 -0.04
N ALA A 108 6.31 16.87 -1.08
CA ALA A 108 5.05 17.57 -1.21
C ALA A 108 3.88 16.60 -1.43
N ILE A 109 4.05 15.59 -2.30
CA ILE A 109 3.02 14.58 -2.60
C ILE A 109 2.64 13.80 -1.34
N VAL A 110 3.61 13.29 -0.58
CA VAL A 110 3.35 12.56 0.68
C VAL A 110 2.86 13.50 1.77
N GLY A 111 3.34 14.77 1.81
CA GLY A 111 2.85 15.79 2.72
C GLY A 111 1.37 16.15 2.50
N ASP A 112 0.84 15.90 1.30
CA ASP A 112 -0.56 16.13 0.94
C ASP A 112 -1.46 14.87 1.09
N ALA A 113 -0.89 13.72 1.42
CA ALA A 113 -1.59 12.47 1.68
C ALA A 113 -2.43 12.53 2.97
N LEU A 114 -3.18 11.48 3.29
CA LEU A 114 -3.86 11.35 4.58
C LEU A 114 -2.86 11.54 5.73
N PHE A 115 -3.27 12.24 6.78
CA PHE A 115 -2.38 12.66 7.88
C PHE A 115 -1.58 11.48 8.49
N MET A 116 -2.18 10.29 8.58
CA MET A 116 -1.53 9.09 9.10
C MET A 116 -0.42 8.54 8.19
N LEU A 117 -0.39 8.94 6.93
CA LEU A 117 0.59 8.51 5.93
C LEU A 117 1.70 9.55 5.68
N ARG A 118 1.62 10.74 6.29
CA ARG A 118 2.64 11.78 6.21
C ARG A 118 3.87 11.42 7.05
N THR A 119 4.56 10.34 6.67
CA THR A 119 5.65 9.75 7.44
C THR A 119 6.88 9.51 6.58
N GLU A 120 8.05 9.47 7.21
CA GLU A 120 9.30 9.07 6.56
C GLU A 120 9.21 7.67 5.96
N ALA A 121 8.51 6.75 6.62
CA ALA A 121 8.31 5.39 6.12
C ALA A 121 7.54 5.36 4.79
N MET A 122 6.58 6.26 4.59
CA MET A 122 5.90 6.41 3.31
C MET A 122 6.81 7.02 2.25
N LEU A 123 7.60 8.04 2.60
CA LEU A 123 8.61 8.60 1.68
C LEU A 123 9.63 7.55 1.26
N GLU A 124 10.10 6.70 2.18
CA GLU A 124 10.99 5.57 1.88
C GLU A 124 10.35 4.57 0.90
N LEU A 125 9.08 4.22 1.12
CA LEU A 125 8.33 3.32 0.22
C LEU A 125 8.20 3.90 -1.18
N VAL A 126 7.72 5.14 -1.28
CA VAL A 126 7.50 5.85 -2.55
C VAL A 126 8.82 6.04 -3.30
N GLY A 127 9.90 6.42 -2.58
CA GLY A 127 11.24 6.53 -3.13
C GLY A 127 11.77 5.20 -3.67
N TRP A 128 11.60 4.11 -2.92
CA TRP A 128 11.98 2.77 -3.38
C TRP A 128 11.19 2.35 -4.62
N MET A 129 9.87 2.56 -4.66
CA MET A 129 9.06 2.24 -5.84
C MET A 129 9.55 2.98 -7.08
N ARG A 130 9.91 4.25 -6.93
CA ARG A 130 10.50 5.06 -8.02
C ARG A 130 11.81 4.48 -8.53
N GLU A 131 12.72 4.11 -7.63
CA GLU A 131 13.99 3.47 -8.00
C GLU A 131 13.77 2.11 -8.67
N PHE A 132 12.87 1.30 -8.12
CA PHE A 132 12.53 0.01 -8.72
C PHE A 132 12.01 0.16 -10.15
N ASN A 133 11.21 1.18 -10.43
CA ASN A 133 10.61 1.42 -11.74
C ASN A 133 11.59 2.02 -12.76
N ARG A 134 12.72 2.57 -12.31
CA ARG A 134 13.66 3.27 -13.21
C ARG A 134 14.19 2.34 -14.31
N GLY A 135 13.92 2.72 -15.57
CA GLY A 135 14.34 1.97 -16.75
C GLY A 135 13.57 0.68 -17.02
N ARG A 136 12.52 0.40 -16.27
CA ARG A 136 11.62 -0.73 -16.54
C ARG A 136 10.57 -0.37 -17.58
N PRO A 137 10.14 -1.32 -18.41
CA PRO A 137 9.01 -1.12 -19.29
C PRO A 137 7.69 -1.03 -18.48
N ASP A 138 6.69 -0.33 -19.01
CA ASP A 138 5.43 -0.04 -18.32
C ASP A 138 4.73 -1.28 -17.73
N HIS A 139 4.77 -2.40 -18.45
CA HIS A 139 4.15 -3.65 -18.00
C HIS A 139 4.86 -4.31 -16.81
N ASP A 140 6.09 -3.90 -16.48
CA ASP A 140 6.88 -4.42 -15.36
C ASP A 140 7.09 -3.38 -14.24
N THR A 141 6.44 -2.22 -14.32
CA THR A 141 6.50 -1.22 -13.25
C THR A 141 5.58 -1.56 -12.08
N VAL A 142 5.98 -1.16 -10.88
CA VAL A 142 5.12 -1.22 -9.69
C VAL A 142 4.23 0.01 -9.66
N ARG A 143 2.94 -0.22 -9.49
CA ARG A 143 1.91 0.81 -9.44
C ARG A 143 1.47 1.07 -8.00
N PHE A 144 1.11 2.29 -7.69
CA PHE A 144 0.50 2.67 -6.43
C PHE A 144 -1.00 2.96 -6.61
N LEU A 145 -1.83 2.40 -5.76
CA LEU A 145 -3.28 2.61 -5.78
C LEU A 145 -3.76 3.11 -4.42
N GLY A 146 -4.36 4.30 -4.37
CA GLY A 146 -5.16 4.73 -3.25
C GLY A 146 -6.51 4.02 -3.29
N ALA A 147 -6.78 3.19 -2.28
CA ALA A 147 -7.94 2.29 -2.27
C ALA A 147 -9.16 2.88 -1.55
N ASN A 148 -9.13 4.17 -1.21
CA ASN A 148 -10.18 4.83 -0.45
C ASN A 148 -10.73 6.07 -1.19
N VAL A 149 -12.01 6.39 -0.93
CA VAL A 149 -12.70 7.58 -1.49
C VAL A 149 -13.06 8.51 -0.33
N LEU A 150 -12.04 9.01 0.37
CA LEU A 150 -12.23 9.85 1.56
C LEU A 150 -12.36 11.34 1.24
N GLU A 151 -11.73 11.80 0.18
CA GLU A 151 -11.67 13.20 -0.19
C GLU A 151 -11.90 13.39 -1.69
N LEU A 152 -12.55 14.47 -2.06
CA LEU A 152 -12.63 14.93 -3.44
C LEU A 152 -11.52 15.96 -3.67
N ARG A 153 -10.68 15.74 -4.68
CA ARG A 153 -9.57 16.62 -5.06
C ARG A 153 -9.61 16.92 -6.56
N PRO A 154 -9.12 18.07 -6.99
CA PRO A 154 -9.11 18.44 -8.41
C PRO A 154 -8.50 17.36 -9.33
N ILE A 155 -7.43 16.71 -8.88
CA ILE A 155 -6.75 15.64 -9.66
C ILE A 155 -7.69 14.49 -10.05
N GLN A 156 -8.70 14.18 -9.24
CA GLN A 156 -9.68 13.12 -9.54
C GLN A 156 -10.56 13.51 -10.72
N PHE A 157 -10.98 14.78 -10.75
CA PHE A 157 -11.79 15.31 -11.85
C PHE A 157 -10.97 15.41 -13.15
N ASP A 158 -9.71 15.77 -13.07
CA ASP A 158 -8.80 15.79 -14.21
C ASP A 158 -8.58 14.39 -14.78
N GLU A 159 -8.41 13.37 -13.92
CA GLU A 159 -8.31 11.98 -14.38
C GLU A 159 -9.61 11.49 -15.04
N LEU A 160 -10.75 11.85 -14.44
CA LEU A 160 -12.05 11.50 -15.02
C LEU A 160 -12.26 12.15 -16.37
N ARG A 161 -11.93 13.44 -16.50
CA ARG A 161 -11.97 14.16 -17.79
C ARG A 161 -11.07 13.51 -18.84
N ARG A 162 -9.84 13.13 -18.44
CA ARG A 162 -8.90 12.43 -19.33
C ARG A 162 -9.45 11.09 -19.75
N TYR A 163 -9.91 10.27 -18.79
CA TYR A 163 -10.50 8.96 -19.09
C TYR A 163 -11.65 9.05 -20.09
N VAL A 164 -12.61 9.96 -19.84
CA VAL A 164 -13.75 10.14 -20.76
C VAL A 164 -13.27 10.68 -22.14
N ALA A 165 -12.25 11.53 -22.16
CA ALA A 165 -11.67 12.01 -23.41
C ALA A 165 -11.08 10.89 -24.27
N ASP A 166 -10.52 9.87 -23.64
CA ASP A 166 -9.85 8.75 -24.32
C ASP A 166 -10.84 7.64 -24.69
N VAL A 167 -11.80 7.32 -23.82
CA VAL A 167 -12.66 6.12 -23.95
C VAL A 167 -14.03 6.45 -24.56
N ALA A 168 -14.55 7.65 -24.30
CA ALA A 168 -15.88 8.09 -24.74
C ALA A 168 -15.88 9.59 -25.09
N PRO A 169 -15.13 10.03 -26.13
CA PRO A 169 -14.93 11.44 -26.44
C PRO A 169 -16.21 12.20 -26.76
N ASP A 170 -17.24 11.52 -27.22
CA ASP A 170 -18.59 12.03 -27.49
C ASP A 170 -19.36 12.40 -26.20
N ARG A 171 -18.92 11.92 -25.03
CA ARG A 171 -19.57 12.20 -23.75
C ARG A 171 -18.87 13.30 -22.92
N ARG A 172 -17.89 14.02 -23.48
CA ARG A 172 -17.15 15.08 -22.77
C ARG A 172 -18.05 16.20 -22.27
N GLU A 173 -18.99 16.66 -23.10
CA GLU A 173 -19.92 17.74 -22.73
C GLU A 173 -20.88 17.30 -21.63
N GLU A 174 -21.36 16.07 -21.67
CA GLU A 174 -22.19 15.48 -20.61
C GLU A 174 -21.45 15.45 -19.29
N LEU A 175 -20.19 14.97 -19.28
CA LEU A 175 -19.35 14.98 -18.08
C LEU A 175 -19.12 16.41 -17.56
N ALA A 176 -18.80 17.36 -18.43
CA ALA A 176 -18.58 18.75 -18.04
C ALA A 176 -19.83 19.35 -17.37
N ALA A 177 -21.01 19.08 -17.90
CA ALA A 177 -22.27 19.52 -17.30
C ALA A 177 -22.51 18.94 -15.89
N HIS A 178 -22.12 17.68 -15.69
CA HIS A 178 -22.24 17.04 -14.36
C HIS A 178 -21.21 17.57 -13.35
N LEU A 179 -20.02 17.94 -13.79
CA LEU A 179 -18.97 18.45 -12.91
C LEU A 179 -19.10 19.95 -12.60
N ALA A 180 -19.77 20.73 -13.45
CA ALA A 180 -19.91 22.19 -13.31
C ALA A 180 -20.38 22.67 -11.91
N PRO A 181 -21.23 21.96 -11.16
CA PRO A 181 -21.61 22.39 -9.80
C PRO A 181 -20.52 22.17 -8.73
N ILE A 182 -19.44 21.44 -9.07
CA ILE A 182 -18.40 21.00 -8.13
C ILE A 182 -17.06 21.70 -8.42
N ASP A 183 -16.88 22.20 -9.65
CA ASP A 183 -15.75 23.02 -10.08
C ASP A 183 -15.93 24.46 -9.60
#